data_0bfe960fc877cd8e2c05712f29c89fda
#
_entry.id   0bfe960fc877cd8e2c05712f29c89fda
#
_cell.length_a   1.000
_cell.length_b   1.000
_cell.length_c   1.000
_cell.angle_alpha   90.00
_cell.angle_beta   90.00
_cell.angle_gamma   90.00
#
_symmetry.space_group_name_H-M   'P 1'
#
loop_
_entity.id
_entity.type
_entity.pdbx_description
1 polymer ?
#
loop_
_entity_poly.entity_id
_entity_poly.type
_entity_poly.pdbx_seq_one_letter_code
_entity_poly.pdbx_strand_id
1 'polypeptide(L)'
;MTKDTMIRFYRKYSAADSYIVGFVYNRGLYFITMDEIKPRFLSIEQASRNQGEQLRLRLKKTHRESFMKKSPVYLGSADCLNSDNYNKGEIFEKLVTEYYGQTWKKDTVPFYVAGDININGQEVQIKLDSATLMNTAHMKKIQKRS
;
A
#
# COMPACT_ATOMS: atom_id res chain seq x y z
N MET A 1 -0.07 21.71 -3.68
CA MET A 1 0.08 20.91 -2.46
C MET A 1 1.40 20.15 -2.49
N THR A 2 2.16 20.16 -1.41
CA THR A 2 3.47 19.53 -1.38
C THR A 2 3.37 18.04 -1.05
N LYS A 3 4.41 17.31 -1.41
CA LYS A 3 4.55 15.89 -1.05
C LYS A 3 4.45 15.68 0.46
N ASP A 4 5.13 16.51 1.25
CA ASP A 4 5.13 16.37 2.71
C ASP A 4 3.74 16.58 3.30
N THR A 5 2.97 17.50 2.76
CA THR A 5 1.58 17.75 3.20
C THR A 5 0.73 16.51 2.93
N MET A 6 0.87 15.91 1.75
CA MET A 6 0.12 14.70 1.40
C MET A 6 0.53 13.51 2.27
N ILE A 7 1.81 13.36 2.57
CA ILE A 7 2.32 12.29 3.44
C ILE A 7 1.72 12.43 4.84
N ARG A 8 1.76 13.63 5.42
CA ARG A 8 1.20 13.88 6.76
C ARG A 8 -0.28 13.60 6.79
N PHE A 9 -1.00 14.03 5.76
CA PHE A 9 -2.44 13.79 5.66
C PHE A 9 -2.73 12.29 5.57
N TYR A 10 -2.00 11.59 4.72
CA TYR A 10 -2.14 10.13 4.57
C TYR A 10 -1.90 9.41 5.91
N ARG A 11 -0.82 9.73 6.60
CA ARG A 11 -0.50 9.10 7.89
C ARG A 11 -1.57 9.34 8.94
N LYS A 12 -2.12 10.55 8.99
CA LYS A 12 -3.19 10.89 9.92
C LYS A 12 -4.43 10.04 9.67
N TYR A 13 -4.82 9.87 8.42
CA TYR A 13 -6.07 9.20 8.09
C TYR A 13 -5.92 7.70 7.86
N SER A 14 -4.74 7.19 7.55
CA SER A 14 -4.52 5.75 7.50
C SER A 14 -4.31 5.15 8.88
N ALA A 15 -3.74 5.90 9.81
CA ALA A 15 -3.60 5.56 11.24
C ALA A 15 -3.15 4.12 11.54
N ALA A 16 -2.37 3.52 10.65
CA ALA A 16 -1.89 2.16 10.85
C ALA A 16 -0.67 2.14 11.77
N ASP A 17 -0.56 1.07 12.57
CA ASP A 17 0.60 0.85 13.44
C ASP A 17 1.82 0.42 12.64
N SER A 18 1.60 -0.34 11.57
CA SER A 18 2.68 -0.77 10.68
C SER A 18 2.15 -1.00 9.27
N TYR A 19 3.07 -1.22 8.34
CA TYR A 19 2.75 -1.40 6.93
C TYR A 19 3.40 -2.67 6.40
N ILE A 20 2.68 -3.38 5.56
CA ILE A 20 3.22 -4.46 4.74
C ILE A 20 3.39 -3.90 3.34
N VAL A 21 4.63 -3.95 2.85
CA VAL A 21 4.97 -3.42 1.53
C VAL A 21 5.36 -4.57 0.63
N GLY A 22 4.57 -4.77 -0.43
CA GLY A 22 4.80 -5.81 -1.43
C GLY A 22 5.58 -5.30 -2.61
N PHE A 23 6.38 -6.14 -3.20
CA PHE A 23 7.17 -5.80 -4.37
C PHE A 23 7.50 -7.04 -5.19
N VAL A 24 7.80 -6.82 -6.47
CA VAL A 24 8.25 -7.88 -7.37
C VAL A 24 9.76 -7.78 -7.54
N TYR A 25 10.44 -8.91 -7.43
CA TYR A 25 11.87 -9.00 -7.67
C TYR A 25 12.18 -10.35 -8.34
N ASN A 26 12.90 -10.31 -9.44
CA ASN A 26 13.24 -11.50 -10.22
C ASN A 26 12.02 -12.43 -10.44
N ARG A 27 10.89 -11.86 -10.88
CA ARG A 27 9.62 -12.55 -11.14
C ARG A 27 8.95 -13.17 -9.92
N GLY A 28 9.49 -12.95 -8.74
CA GLY A 28 8.89 -13.38 -7.48
C GLY A 28 8.15 -12.23 -6.79
N LEU A 29 7.07 -12.58 -6.10
CA LEU A 29 6.32 -11.64 -5.28
C LEU A 29 6.73 -11.79 -3.83
N TYR A 30 7.13 -10.69 -3.22
CA TYR A 30 7.63 -10.66 -1.84
C TYR A 30 6.95 -9.56 -1.05
N PHE A 31 7.01 -9.66 0.27
CA PHE A 31 6.67 -8.51 1.11
C PHE A 31 7.61 -8.39 2.31
N ILE A 32 7.70 -7.18 2.83
CA ILE A 32 8.37 -6.88 4.11
C ILE A 32 7.41 -6.11 5.00
N THR A 33 7.68 -6.12 6.30
CA THR A 33 6.92 -5.32 7.27
C THR A 33 7.74 -4.10 7.67
N MET A 34 7.08 -2.94 7.75
CA MET A 34 7.70 -1.66 8.10
C MET A 34 6.82 -0.94 9.10
N ASP A 35 7.45 -0.30 10.09
CA ASP A 35 6.71 0.48 11.10
C ASP A 35 6.10 1.75 10.50
N GLU A 36 6.68 2.26 9.42
CA GLU A 36 6.15 3.43 8.72
C GLU A 36 6.55 3.39 7.24
N ILE A 37 5.76 4.06 6.42
CA ILE A 37 6.15 4.27 5.01
C ILE A 37 7.14 5.43 5.00
N LYS A 38 8.37 5.13 4.59
CA LYS A 38 9.45 6.14 4.58
C LYS A 38 9.31 7.09 3.40
N PRO A 39 9.42 8.39 3.64
CA PRO A 39 9.23 9.40 2.58
C PRO A 39 10.05 9.17 1.31
N ARG A 40 11.25 8.61 1.43
CA ARG A 40 12.11 8.34 0.27
C ARG A 40 11.55 7.35 -0.74
N PHE A 41 10.56 6.57 -0.34
CA PHE A 41 9.90 5.59 -1.22
C PHE A 41 8.72 6.18 -1.96
N LEU A 42 8.33 7.39 -1.62
CA LEU A 42 7.11 8.00 -2.13
C LEU A 42 7.42 9.00 -3.23
N SER A 43 6.48 9.13 -4.15
CA SER A 43 6.53 10.13 -5.21
C SER A 43 5.19 10.83 -5.35
N ILE A 44 5.22 12.07 -5.87
CA ILE A 44 4.01 12.75 -6.34
C ILE A 44 4.00 12.66 -7.85
N GLU A 45 2.85 12.27 -8.40
CA GLU A 45 2.66 12.16 -9.84
C GLU A 45 1.39 12.88 -10.26
N GLN A 46 1.36 13.33 -11.51
CA GLN A 46 0.13 13.85 -12.11
C GLN A 46 -0.88 12.71 -12.24
N ALA A 47 -2.08 12.98 -11.78
CA ALA A 47 -3.18 12.04 -11.90
C ALA A 47 -4.07 12.41 -13.09
N SER A 48 -5.17 11.69 -13.22
CA SER A 48 -6.21 12.05 -14.19
C SER A 48 -6.79 13.43 -13.86
N ARG A 49 -7.43 14.03 -14.86
CA ARG A 49 -8.01 15.38 -14.80
C ARG A 49 -8.83 15.65 -13.52
N ASN A 50 -9.55 14.64 -13.03
CA ASN A 50 -10.45 14.81 -11.89
C ASN A 50 -9.78 14.52 -10.53
N GLN A 51 -8.57 13.99 -10.52
CA GLN A 51 -7.89 13.58 -9.29
C GLN A 51 -6.73 14.49 -8.90
N GLY A 52 -6.25 15.34 -9.82
CA GLY A 52 -5.15 16.25 -9.57
C GLY A 52 -3.83 15.54 -9.38
N GLU A 53 -3.26 15.62 -8.18
CA GLU A 53 -1.99 14.96 -7.85
C GLU A 53 -2.23 13.72 -7.01
N GLN A 54 -1.39 12.71 -7.22
CA GLN A 54 -1.40 11.45 -6.47
C GLN A 54 -0.12 11.30 -5.67
N LEU A 55 -0.26 10.85 -4.42
CA LEU A 55 0.86 10.34 -3.64
C LEU A 55 0.95 8.83 -3.88
N ARG A 56 2.06 8.36 -4.44
CA ARG A 56 2.25 6.96 -4.78
C ARG A 56 3.42 6.35 -4.02
N LEU A 57 3.21 5.10 -3.61
CA LEU A 57 4.31 4.26 -3.15
C LEU A 57 5.06 3.76 -4.39
N ARG A 58 6.31 4.18 -4.55
CA ARG A 58 7.18 3.73 -5.64
C ARG A 58 8.54 3.33 -5.11
N LEU A 59 8.91 2.10 -5.38
CA LEU A 59 10.20 1.57 -4.98
C LEU A 59 11.17 1.60 -6.16
N LYS A 60 12.37 2.11 -5.91
CA LYS A 60 13.47 2.02 -6.86
C LYS A 60 14.06 0.61 -6.79
N LYS A 61 14.80 0.22 -7.84
CA LYS A 61 15.51 -1.06 -7.86
C LYS A 61 16.40 -1.24 -6.63
N THR A 62 17.10 -0.19 -6.23
CA THR A 62 17.98 -0.21 -5.04
C THR A 62 17.22 -0.48 -3.75
N HIS A 63 15.99 0.02 -3.64
CA HIS A 63 15.14 -0.25 -2.48
C HIS A 63 14.76 -1.73 -2.43
N ARG A 64 14.34 -2.29 -3.58
CA ARG A 64 13.97 -3.72 -3.65
C ARG A 64 15.16 -4.62 -3.33
N GLU A 65 16.34 -4.30 -3.85
CA GLU A 65 17.57 -5.04 -3.54
C GLU A 65 17.88 -5.00 -2.03
N SER A 66 17.73 -3.84 -1.42
CA SER A 66 17.90 -3.68 0.03
C SER A 66 16.91 -4.54 0.81
N PHE A 67 15.65 -4.56 0.38
CA PHE A 67 14.61 -5.36 1.03
C PHE A 67 14.91 -6.86 0.92
N MET A 68 15.45 -7.31 -0.21
CA MET A 68 15.83 -8.72 -0.38
C MET A 68 16.87 -9.16 0.65
N LYS A 69 17.72 -8.26 1.11
CA LYS A 69 18.71 -8.55 2.15
C LYS A 69 18.09 -8.70 3.54
N LYS A 70 16.85 -8.30 3.73
CA LYS A 70 16.14 -8.36 5.01
C LYS A 70 15.24 -9.59 5.15
N SER A 71 15.49 -10.61 4.34
CA SER A 71 14.72 -11.87 4.36
C SER A 71 13.21 -11.65 4.22
N PRO A 72 12.76 -11.11 3.09
CA PRO A 72 11.33 -10.85 2.89
C PRO A 72 10.55 -12.17 2.80
N VAL A 73 9.24 -12.09 3.03
CA VAL A 73 8.35 -13.24 2.82
C VAL A 73 8.11 -13.43 1.33
N TYR A 74 8.31 -14.64 0.86
CA TYR A 74 8.04 -15.01 -0.54
C TYR A 74 6.62 -15.55 -0.67
N LEU A 75 5.85 -14.97 -1.60
CA LEU A 75 4.45 -15.36 -1.83
C LEU A 75 4.24 -16.17 -3.11
N GLY A 76 5.29 -16.46 -3.86
CA GLY A 76 5.20 -17.19 -5.10
C GLY A 76 5.55 -16.36 -6.33
N SER A 77 5.21 -16.86 -7.51
CA SER A 77 5.45 -16.15 -8.76
C SER A 77 4.60 -14.89 -8.85
N ALA A 78 5.18 -13.82 -9.40
CA ALA A 78 4.45 -12.57 -9.65
C ALA A 78 3.33 -12.73 -10.68
N ASP A 79 3.31 -13.83 -11.43
CA ASP A 79 2.23 -14.12 -12.39
C ASP A 79 0.86 -14.21 -11.70
N CYS A 80 0.83 -14.54 -10.41
CA CYS A 80 -0.42 -14.57 -9.62
C CYS A 80 -1.12 -13.22 -9.55
N LEU A 81 -0.42 -12.12 -9.84
CA LEU A 81 -1.00 -10.78 -9.85
C LEU A 81 -1.81 -10.49 -11.12
N ASN A 82 -1.74 -11.35 -12.12
CA ASN A 82 -2.50 -11.19 -13.37
C ASN A 82 -3.88 -11.82 -13.19
N SER A 83 -4.91 -10.99 -13.26
CA SER A 83 -6.30 -11.43 -13.14
C SER A 83 -7.21 -10.47 -13.88
N ASP A 84 -8.27 -11.01 -14.48
CA ASP A 84 -9.30 -10.20 -15.12
C ASP A 84 -10.37 -9.73 -14.11
N ASN A 85 -10.44 -10.35 -12.93
CA ASN A 85 -11.48 -10.09 -11.93
C ASN A 85 -11.07 -9.12 -10.83
N TYR A 86 -9.77 -9.04 -10.56
CA TYR A 86 -9.24 -8.22 -9.47
C TYR A 86 -8.01 -7.44 -9.93
N ASN A 87 -7.82 -6.25 -9.37
CA ASN A 87 -6.58 -5.51 -9.62
C ASN A 87 -5.43 -6.13 -8.79
N LYS A 88 -4.21 -5.73 -9.13
CA LYS A 88 -3.01 -6.29 -8.48
C LYS A 88 -2.98 -6.03 -6.98
N GLY A 89 -3.42 -4.86 -6.56
CA GLY A 89 -3.46 -4.50 -5.14
C GLY A 89 -4.40 -5.38 -4.35
N GLU A 90 -5.57 -5.68 -4.91
CA GLU A 90 -6.55 -6.58 -4.28
C GLU A 90 -6.01 -8.01 -4.17
N ILE A 91 -5.37 -8.51 -5.22
CA ILE A 91 -4.77 -9.86 -5.21
C ILE A 91 -3.69 -9.94 -4.14
N PHE A 92 -2.82 -8.95 -4.09
CA PHE A 92 -1.76 -8.90 -3.09
C PHE A 92 -2.33 -8.85 -1.67
N GLU A 93 -3.31 -8.00 -1.43
CA GLU A 93 -3.97 -7.90 -0.13
C GLU A 93 -4.57 -9.24 0.30
N LYS A 94 -5.24 -9.94 -0.63
CA LYS A 94 -5.80 -11.26 -0.37
C LYS A 94 -4.71 -12.26 0.02
N LEU A 95 -3.61 -12.31 -0.73
CA LEU A 95 -2.51 -13.23 -0.46
C LEU A 95 -1.88 -12.99 0.92
N VAL A 96 -1.67 -11.74 1.29
CA VAL A 96 -1.11 -11.40 2.60
C VAL A 96 -2.08 -11.76 3.71
N THR A 97 -3.35 -11.42 3.54
CA THR A 97 -4.40 -11.73 4.53
C THR A 97 -4.45 -13.21 4.81
N GLU A 98 -4.45 -14.02 3.75
CA GLU A 98 -4.49 -15.49 3.87
C GLU A 98 -3.19 -16.05 4.45
N TYR A 99 -2.05 -15.43 4.14
CA TYR A 99 -0.76 -15.81 4.74
C TYR A 99 -0.82 -15.74 6.28
N TYR A 100 -1.51 -14.75 6.82
CA TYR A 100 -1.68 -14.61 8.27
C TYR A 100 -2.89 -15.38 8.81
N GLY A 101 -3.47 -16.27 8.01
CA GLY A 101 -4.57 -17.13 8.46
C GLY A 101 -5.91 -16.43 8.60
N GLN A 102 -6.06 -15.27 7.99
CA GLN A 102 -7.32 -14.50 8.06
C GLN A 102 -8.06 -14.58 6.73
N THR A 103 -9.37 -14.32 6.79
CA THR A 103 -10.23 -14.34 5.61
C THR A 103 -10.26 -12.96 4.97
N TRP A 104 -9.88 -12.90 3.69
CA TRP A 104 -9.96 -11.66 2.93
C TRP A 104 -11.40 -11.37 2.53
N LYS A 105 -11.78 -10.11 2.66
CA LYS A 105 -13.07 -9.60 2.17
C LYS A 105 -12.81 -8.37 1.33
N LYS A 106 -13.48 -8.31 0.17
CA LYS A 106 -13.39 -7.11 -0.65
C LYS A 106 -13.96 -5.95 0.14
N ASP A 107 -13.13 -4.94 0.34
CA ASP A 107 -13.49 -3.81 1.19
C ASP A 107 -14.42 -2.85 0.46
N THR A 108 -15.58 -2.59 1.07
CA THR A 108 -16.52 -1.58 0.61
C THR A 108 -16.50 -0.35 1.51
N VAL A 109 -15.62 -0.35 2.51
CA VAL A 109 -15.55 0.71 3.51
C VAL A 109 -14.88 1.96 2.95
N PRO A 110 -15.40 3.14 3.26
CA PRO A 110 -14.81 4.38 2.76
C PRO A 110 -13.47 4.70 3.41
N PHE A 111 -12.82 5.50 2.79
CA PHE A 111 -11.50 6.14 2.71
C PHE A 111 -10.56 6.14 3.91
N TYR A 112 -10.87 5.92 5.12
CA TYR A 112 -9.92 6.06 6.22
C TYR A 112 -10.03 4.91 7.21
N VAL A 113 -9.62 3.77 6.72
CA VAL A 113 -9.51 2.58 7.58
C VAL A 113 -8.13 2.59 8.19
N ALA A 114 -8.03 2.29 9.48
CA ALA A 114 -6.77 2.30 10.20
C ALA A 114 -5.82 1.24 9.67
N GLY A 115 -6.34 0.08 9.28
CA GLY A 115 -5.54 -0.97 8.67
C GLY A 115 -6.39 -1.94 7.88
N ASP A 116 -5.74 -2.72 7.02
CA ASP A 116 -6.40 -3.75 6.22
C ASP A 116 -6.57 -5.05 7.00
N ILE A 117 -5.64 -5.37 7.88
CA ILE A 117 -5.71 -6.53 8.76
C ILE A 117 -5.19 -6.18 10.15
N ASN A 118 -5.52 -7.04 11.12
CA ASN A 118 -4.98 -6.94 12.47
C ASN A 118 -4.04 -8.12 12.71
N ILE A 119 -2.81 -7.82 13.11
CA ILE A 119 -1.80 -8.84 13.43
C ILE A 119 -1.34 -8.60 14.86
N ASN A 120 -1.64 -9.53 15.75
CA ASN A 120 -1.23 -9.46 17.16
C ASN A 120 -1.61 -8.12 17.83
N GLY A 121 -2.82 -7.63 17.53
CA GLY A 121 -3.31 -6.38 18.11
C GLY A 121 -2.90 -5.12 17.36
N GLN A 122 -2.06 -5.23 16.34
CA GLN A 122 -1.63 -4.08 15.53
C GLN A 122 -2.47 -3.96 14.26
N GLU A 123 -2.87 -2.74 13.95
CA GLU A 123 -3.52 -2.44 12.68
C GLU A 123 -2.46 -2.30 11.59
N VAL A 124 -2.54 -3.13 10.57
CA VAL A 124 -1.52 -3.20 9.51
C VAL A 124 -2.13 -2.83 8.17
N GLN A 125 -1.52 -1.86 7.51
CA GLN A 125 -1.91 -1.42 6.18
C GLN A 125 -1.10 -2.21 5.14
N ILE A 126 -1.78 -2.72 4.11
CA ILE A 126 -1.15 -3.53 3.05
C ILE A 126 -1.05 -2.69 1.78
N LYS A 127 0.16 -2.55 1.24
CA LYS A 127 0.41 -1.79 0.02
C LYS A 127 1.35 -2.54 -0.91
N LEU A 128 1.01 -2.58 -2.19
CA LEU A 128 1.87 -3.15 -3.22
C LEU A 128 2.60 -2.01 -3.95
N ASP A 129 3.86 -2.19 -4.29
CA ASP A 129 4.60 -1.27 -5.15
C ASP A 129 3.87 -1.14 -6.50
N SER A 130 3.65 -0.13 -6.84
CA SER A 130 3.31 1.24 -7.20
C SER A 130 1.89 1.65 -6.78
N ALA A 131 1.50 1.41 -5.57
CA ALA A 131 0.16 1.75 -5.09
C ALA A 131 -0.06 3.26 -5.04
N THR A 132 -1.27 3.69 -5.36
CA THR A 132 -1.73 5.04 -5.05
C THR A 132 -2.14 5.06 -3.59
N LEU A 133 -1.50 5.92 -2.79
CA LEU A 133 -1.81 6.05 -1.38
C LEU A 133 -2.91 7.07 -1.14
N MET A 134 -2.86 8.17 -1.89
CA MET A 134 -3.80 9.26 -1.72
C MET A 134 -3.75 10.18 -2.94
N ASN A 135 -4.85 10.86 -3.23
CA ASN A 135 -4.89 11.91 -4.25
C ASN A 135 -5.64 13.14 -3.70
N THR A 136 -5.53 14.27 -4.40
CA THR A 136 -6.13 15.52 -3.93
C THR A 136 -7.65 15.45 -3.87
N ALA A 137 -8.30 14.71 -4.78
CA ALA A 137 -9.74 14.53 -4.72
C ALA A 137 -10.16 13.73 -3.48
N HIS A 138 -9.40 12.69 -3.12
CA HIS A 138 -9.60 11.89 -1.92
C HIS A 138 -9.47 12.76 -0.66
N MET A 139 -8.44 13.60 -0.61
CA MET A 139 -8.23 14.51 0.52
C MET A 139 -9.43 15.45 0.72
N LYS A 140 -9.98 16.00 -0.36
CA LYS A 140 -11.15 16.86 -0.28
C LYS A 140 -12.36 16.12 0.28
N LYS A 141 -12.57 14.86 -0.12
CA LYS A 141 -13.66 14.04 0.41
C LYS A 141 -13.51 13.79 1.91
N ILE A 142 -12.31 13.48 2.37
CA ILE A 142 -12.03 13.27 3.79
C ILE A 142 -12.28 14.55 4.58
N GLN A 143 -11.84 15.70 4.08
CA GLN A 143 -12.05 17.00 4.74
C GLN A 143 -13.52 17.33 4.88
N LYS A 144 -14.35 16.99 3.90
CA LYS A 144 -15.79 17.22 3.98
C LYS A 144 -16.48 16.36 5.04
N ARG A 145 -15.90 15.21 5.39
CA ARG A 145 -16.46 14.29 6.40
C ARG A 145 -16.00 14.59 7.81
N SER A 146 -14.92 15.31 7.93
CA SER A 146 -14.41 15.71 9.25
C SER A 146 -14.95 17.10 9.64
#